data_7a589d2147f32a8f1df6e4a7fc332154
#
_entry.id   7a589d2147f32a8f1df6e4a7fc332154
#
_cell.length_a   1.000
_cell.length_b   1.000
_cell.length_c   1.000
_cell.angle_alpha   90.00
_cell.angle_beta   90.00
_cell.angle_gamma   90.00
#
_symmetry.space_group_name_H-M   'P 1'
#
loop_
_entity.id
_entity.type
_entity.pdbx_description
1 polymer ?
#
loop_
_entity_poly.entity_id
_entity_poly.type
_entity_poly.pdbx_seq_one_letter_code
_entity_poly.pdbx_strand_id
1 'polypeptide(L)'
;MQLVTLVMHFGLKVIFVFATLFLITCSIAAQTPLSARDAQLYDLARKDVGKFAREVTKGERSELRQAQAIVKWLATRFEWKATDYQKRTVQEIVDRRGGNCNELAMVATAAMKSLNIQLRSVHEINIHINDPDRGVRAAQMVKEKGLSYSAFGRRHNDHVWLELYDSKAKEWFPADPSSGLVGTEEWLKGRVWFGKRVTLNPITNDMIVPFAIFAMDDSGKYTIDRTRHYLVDEFDKLYRGKLDKSPVWKDWISGVTFLSERAVGALAGTTNLQDYESQIDSLAETYDTLKHAAK
;
A
#
# COMPACT_ATOMS: atom_id res chain seq x y z
N MET A 1 46.81 -67.79 43.36
CA MET A 1 45.38 -67.58 43.26
C MET A 1 45.14 -66.23 43.84
N GLN A 2 45.08 -65.18 42.99
CA GLN A 2 45.00 -63.80 43.42
C GLN A 2 43.59 -63.31 43.24
N LEU A 3 43.04 -62.73 44.31
CA LEU A 3 41.77 -62.09 44.36
C LEU A 3 41.96 -60.65 43.85
N VAL A 4 41.27 -60.22 42.77
CA VAL A 4 41.31 -58.84 42.25
C VAL A 4 40.08 -58.14 42.77
N THR A 5 40.34 -57.18 43.62
CA THR A 5 39.31 -56.29 44.20
C THR A 5 38.96 -55.22 43.19
N LEU A 6 37.67 -55.15 42.72
CA LEU A 6 37.16 -54.13 41.84
C LEU A 6 36.61 -52.97 42.67
N VAL A 7 37.26 -51.84 42.66
CA VAL A 7 36.79 -50.58 43.29
C VAL A 7 35.92 -49.85 42.30
N MET A 8 34.62 -49.81 42.53
CA MET A 8 33.72 -49.00 41.77
C MET A 8 33.76 -47.51 42.31
N HIS A 9 34.28 -46.62 41.48
CA HIS A 9 34.17 -45.18 41.71
C HIS A 9 32.86 -44.71 41.18
N PHE A 10 31.91 -44.32 42.07
CA PHE A 10 30.72 -43.56 41.75
C PHE A 10 31.12 -42.10 41.58
N GLY A 11 31.27 -41.65 40.34
CA GLY A 11 31.44 -40.26 40.01
C GLY A 11 30.08 -39.54 39.97
N LEU A 12 29.81 -38.76 41.00
CA LEU A 12 28.61 -37.86 41.05
C LEU A 12 28.79 -36.72 40.04
N LYS A 13 28.17 -36.85 38.87
CA LYS A 13 28.09 -35.74 37.93
C LYS A 13 26.98 -34.80 38.35
N VAL A 14 27.34 -33.68 38.97
CA VAL A 14 26.45 -32.55 39.21
C VAL A 14 26.21 -31.87 37.86
N ILE A 15 25.04 -32.07 37.31
CA ILE A 15 24.59 -31.36 36.10
C ILE A 15 24.10 -29.98 36.57
N PHE A 16 24.92 -28.96 36.36
CA PHE A 16 24.46 -27.57 36.42
C PHE A 16 23.58 -27.29 35.21
N VAL A 17 22.26 -27.31 35.40
CA VAL A 17 21.31 -26.80 34.43
C VAL A 17 21.33 -25.27 34.54
N PHE A 18 22.09 -24.60 33.68
CA PHE A 18 21.93 -23.18 33.44
C PHE A 18 20.60 -22.98 32.73
N ALA A 19 19.56 -22.65 33.48
CA ALA A 19 18.32 -22.10 32.95
C ALA A 19 18.63 -20.69 32.47
N THR A 20 19.03 -20.53 31.22
CA THR A 20 19.10 -19.25 30.53
C THR A 20 17.66 -18.79 30.31
N LEU A 21 17.14 -17.99 31.24
CA LEU A 21 15.92 -17.24 31.03
C LEU A 21 16.17 -16.28 29.86
N PHE A 22 15.82 -16.70 28.65
CA PHE A 22 15.64 -15.77 27.54
C PHE A 22 14.42 -14.88 27.86
N LEU A 23 14.67 -13.77 28.52
CA LEU A 23 13.74 -12.65 28.55
C LEU A 23 13.61 -12.17 27.09
N ILE A 24 12.61 -12.72 26.39
CA ILE A 24 12.11 -12.10 25.17
C ILE A 24 11.52 -10.78 25.60
N THR A 25 12.35 -9.76 25.64
CA THR A 25 11.87 -8.39 25.65
C THR A 25 11.22 -8.16 24.29
N CYS A 26 9.91 -8.45 24.22
CA CYS A 26 9.08 -7.83 23.20
C CYS A 26 9.30 -6.33 23.36
N SER A 27 10.16 -5.75 22.53
CA SER A 27 10.19 -4.30 22.35
C SER A 27 8.85 -3.92 21.76
N ILE A 28 7.87 -3.68 22.65
CA ILE A 28 6.71 -2.89 22.30
C ILE A 28 7.34 -1.55 21.96
N ALA A 29 7.48 -1.27 20.64
CA ALA A 29 7.86 0.04 20.20
C ALA A 29 6.88 0.99 20.84
N ALA A 30 7.34 1.73 21.85
CA ALA A 30 6.50 2.66 22.59
C ALA A 30 6.01 3.67 21.55
N GLN A 31 4.74 3.59 21.20
CA GLN A 31 4.12 4.57 20.31
C GLN A 31 4.40 5.94 20.91
N THR A 32 4.97 6.83 20.12
CA THR A 32 5.23 8.21 20.54
C THR A 32 3.95 8.77 21.18
N PRO A 33 4.01 9.32 22.38
CA PRO A 33 2.83 9.84 23.04
C PRO A 33 2.10 10.82 22.11
N LEU A 34 0.81 10.64 21.95
CA LEU A 34 0.00 11.54 21.14
C LEU A 34 0.01 12.93 21.77
N SER A 35 0.13 13.98 20.96
CA SER A 35 -0.15 15.33 21.42
C SER A 35 -1.61 15.40 21.95
N ALA A 36 -1.91 16.36 22.84
CA ALA A 36 -3.29 16.56 23.31
C ALA A 36 -4.28 16.74 22.14
N ARG A 37 -3.85 17.43 21.09
CA ARG A 37 -4.62 17.62 19.85
C ARG A 37 -4.84 16.31 19.11
N ASP A 38 -3.81 15.50 18.94
CA ASP A 38 -3.95 14.21 18.27
C ASP A 38 -4.82 13.24 19.06
N ALA A 39 -4.69 13.24 20.39
CA ALA A 39 -5.55 12.44 21.27
C ALA A 39 -7.03 12.83 21.11
N GLN A 40 -7.32 14.14 21.05
CA GLN A 40 -8.67 14.63 20.80
C GLN A 40 -9.18 14.21 19.41
N LEU A 41 -8.37 14.36 18.36
CA LEU A 41 -8.75 13.97 17.00
C LEU A 41 -8.99 12.46 16.90
N TYR A 42 -8.16 11.68 17.57
CA TYR A 42 -8.32 10.23 17.63
C TYR A 42 -9.64 9.84 18.33
N ASP A 43 -9.96 10.46 19.46
CA ASP A 43 -11.20 10.21 20.18
C ASP A 43 -12.44 10.61 19.34
N LEU A 44 -12.35 11.71 18.57
CA LEU A 44 -13.38 12.07 17.60
C LEU A 44 -13.51 11.04 16.49
N ALA A 45 -12.41 10.63 15.87
CA ALA A 45 -12.44 9.62 14.79
C ALA A 45 -13.07 8.30 15.26
N ARG A 46 -12.80 7.93 16.50
CA ARG A 46 -13.35 6.75 17.15
C ARG A 46 -14.86 6.84 17.40
N LYS A 47 -15.38 8.00 17.79
CA LYS A 47 -16.78 8.20 18.16
C LYS A 47 -17.66 8.67 17.00
N ASP A 48 -17.12 9.54 16.16
CA ASP A 48 -17.82 10.21 15.08
C ASP A 48 -16.81 10.70 14.02
N VAL A 49 -16.64 9.91 12.98
CA VAL A 49 -15.70 10.21 11.88
C VAL A 49 -16.02 11.54 11.20
N GLY A 50 -17.29 11.96 11.19
CA GLY A 50 -17.69 13.24 10.60
C GLY A 50 -17.26 14.43 11.45
N LYS A 51 -17.34 14.33 12.79
CA LYS A 51 -16.77 15.34 13.68
C LYS A 51 -15.26 15.41 13.57
N PHE A 52 -14.59 14.26 13.51
CA PHE A 52 -13.16 14.18 13.24
C PHE A 52 -12.82 14.91 11.95
N ALA A 53 -13.52 14.60 10.83
CA ALA A 53 -13.25 15.20 9.55
C ALA A 53 -13.36 16.73 9.60
N ARG A 54 -14.44 17.27 10.16
CA ARG A 54 -14.63 18.72 10.33
C ARG A 54 -13.54 19.36 11.19
N GLU A 55 -13.09 18.68 12.23
CA GLU A 55 -12.10 19.25 13.15
C GLU A 55 -10.69 19.18 12.58
N VAL A 56 -10.31 18.09 11.88
CA VAL A 56 -8.98 17.96 11.27
C VAL A 56 -8.81 18.89 10.06
N THR A 57 -9.91 19.22 9.38
CA THR A 57 -9.93 20.11 8.21
C THR A 57 -10.30 21.55 8.52
N LYS A 58 -10.38 21.91 9.80
CA LYS A 58 -10.80 23.24 10.23
C LYS A 58 -9.95 24.34 9.61
N GLY A 59 -10.59 25.24 8.86
CA GLY A 59 -9.95 26.34 8.14
C GLY A 59 -9.64 26.01 6.66
N GLU A 60 -9.72 24.76 6.26
CA GLU A 60 -9.52 24.36 4.86
C GLU A 60 -10.82 24.54 4.04
N ARG A 61 -10.71 25.20 2.87
CA ARG A 61 -11.88 25.58 2.07
C ARG A 61 -12.05 24.78 0.77
N SER A 62 -11.00 24.13 0.29
CA SER A 62 -11.09 23.30 -0.93
C SER A 62 -11.08 21.81 -0.60
N GLU A 63 -11.74 21.02 -1.41
CA GLU A 63 -11.79 19.56 -1.30
C GLU A 63 -10.39 18.97 -1.24
N LEU A 64 -9.49 19.47 -2.09
CA LEU A 64 -8.09 19.00 -2.15
C LEU A 64 -7.35 19.28 -0.83
N ARG A 65 -7.49 20.47 -0.22
CA ARG A 65 -6.85 20.80 1.06
C ARG A 65 -7.44 20.01 2.21
N GLN A 66 -8.75 19.82 2.22
CA GLN A 66 -9.42 18.99 3.21
C GLN A 66 -8.94 17.53 3.13
N ALA A 67 -8.85 16.99 1.92
CA ALA A 67 -8.30 15.65 1.70
C ALA A 67 -6.83 15.54 2.16
N GLN A 68 -6.00 16.55 1.86
CA GLN A 68 -4.61 16.61 2.32
C GLN A 68 -4.51 16.55 3.85
N ALA A 69 -5.34 17.30 4.57
CA ALA A 69 -5.35 17.29 6.04
C ALA A 69 -5.72 15.90 6.60
N ILE A 70 -6.79 15.28 6.07
CA ILE A 70 -7.24 13.94 6.48
C ILE A 70 -6.18 12.89 6.18
N VAL A 71 -5.70 12.83 4.93
CA VAL A 71 -4.73 11.83 4.46
C VAL A 71 -3.42 11.95 5.22
N LYS A 72 -2.91 13.16 5.41
CA LYS A 72 -1.70 13.41 6.18
C LYS A 72 -1.85 12.95 7.65
N TRP A 73 -2.99 13.24 8.27
CA TRP A 73 -3.23 12.81 9.64
C TRP A 73 -3.27 11.27 9.74
N LEU A 74 -3.98 10.59 8.83
CA LEU A 74 -4.01 9.13 8.80
C LEU A 74 -2.61 8.55 8.60
N ALA A 75 -1.87 8.98 7.58
CA ALA A 75 -0.54 8.47 7.29
C ALA A 75 0.49 8.70 8.42
N THR A 76 0.27 9.72 9.27
CA THR A 76 1.19 10.03 10.38
C THR A 76 0.77 9.43 11.71
N ARG A 77 -0.50 9.02 11.88
CA ARG A 77 -1.06 8.57 13.16
C ARG A 77 -1.53 7.12 13.15
N PHE A 78 -1.74 6.54 11.99
CA PHE A 78 -2.03 5.12 11.87
C PHE A 78 -0.79 4.35 11.41
N GLU A 79 -0.66 3.13 11.91
CA GLU A 79 0.35 2.19 11.43
C GLU A 79 -0.17 1.48 10.19
N TRP A 80 0.68 1.31 9.20
CA TRP A 80 0.39 0.37 8.12
C TRP A 80 0.48 -1.07 8.65
N LYS A 81 -0.51 -1.89 8.35
CA LYS A 81 -0.57 -3.29 8.76
C LYS A 81 -0.81 -4.17 7.54
N ALA A 82 -0.06 -5.25 7.46
CA ALA A 82 -0.20 -6.23 6.37
C ALA A 82 -1.64 -6.77 6.29
N THR A 83 -2.05 -7.13 5.09
CA THR A 83 -3.36 -7.74 4.84
C THR A 83 -3.48 -9.07 5.59
N ASP A 84 -4.54 -9.19 6.39
CA ASP A 84 -4.95 -10.41 7.10
C ASP A 84 -6.30 -10.96 6.60
N TYR A 85 -6.85 -10.35 5.54
CA TYR A 85 -8.13 -10.69 4.90
C TYR A 85 -9.36 -10.66 5.84
N GLN A 86 -9.25 -10.04 7.00
CA GLN A 86 -10.38 -9.83 7.89
C GLN A 86 -11.19 -8.62 7.44
N LYS A 87 -12.52 -8.75 7.54
CA LYS A 87 -13.42 -7.62 7.31
C LYS A 87 -13.57 -6.83 8.60
N ARG A 88 -13.31 -5.53 8.53
CA ARG A 88 -13.44 -4.60 9.65
C ARG A 88 -14.32 -3.43 9.29
N THR A 89 -15.03 -2.94 10.29
CA THR A 89 -15.72 -1.64 10.25
C THR A 89 -14.69 -0.51 10.38
N VAL A 90 -15.08 0.70 9.99
CA VAL A 90 -14.26 1.91 10.18
C VAL A 90 -13.87 2.08 11.65
N GLN A 91 -14.81 1.80 12.58
CA GLN A 91 -14.56 1.88 14.01
C GLN A 91 -13.45 0.93 14.47
N GLU A 92 -13.51 -0.34 14.05
CA GLU A 92 -12.50 -1.34 14.40
C GLU A 92 -11.11 -0.98 13.85
N ILE A 93 -11.05 -0.39 12.64
CA ILE A 93 -9.79 0.09 12.06
C ILE A 93 -9.23 1.26 12.88
N VAL A 94 -10.10 2.19 13.28
CA VAL A 94 -9.72 3.33 14.15
C VAL A 94 -9.24 2.82 15.51
N ASP A 95 -9.94 1.89 16.12
CA ASP A 95 -9.60 1.33 17.45
C ASP A 95 -8.23 0.63 17.44
N ARG A 96 -7.88 -0.07 16.35
CA ARG A 96 -6.56 -0.70 16.23
C ARG A 96 -5.44 0.25 15.78
N ARG A 97 -5.74 1.52 15.54
CA ARG A 97 -4.80 2.56 15.08
C ARG A 97 -3.95 2.13 13.88
N GLY A 98 -4.56 1.50 12.91
CA GLY A 98 -3.83 1.08 11.73
C GLY A 98 -4.60 0.10 10.86
N GLY A 99 -4.11 -0.08 9.65
CA GLY A 99 -4.73 -0.94 8.67
C GLY A 99 -3.86 -1.16 7.44
N ASN A 100 -4.32 -2.03 6.56
CA ASN A 100 -3.77 -2.15 5.22
C ASN A 100 -4.30 -1.00 4.32
N CYS A 101 -3.86 -0.96 3.08
CA CYS A 101 -4.25 0.08 2.14
C CYS A 101 -5.78 0.23 2.00
N ASN A 102 -6.50 -0.88 1.88
CA ASN A 102 -7.97 -0.85 1.77
C ASN A 102 -8.64 -0.32 3.04
N GLU A 103 -8.18 -0.74 4.22
CA GLU A 103 -8.71 -0.30 5.51
C GLU A 103 -8.48 1.20 5.73
N LEU A 104 -7.27 1.70 5.41
CA LEU A 104 -6.97 3.13 5.49
C LEU A 104 -7.78 3.95 4.49
N ALA A 105 -8.01 3.43 3.27
CA ALA A 105 -8.90 4.03 2.30
C ALA A 105 -10.36 4.07 2.78
N MET A 106 -10.83 3.05 3.50
CA MET A 106 -12.17 3.05 4.11
C MET A 106 -12.35 4.17 5.14
N VAL A 107 -11.39 4.37 6.04
CA VAL A 107 -11.44 5.46 7.02
C VAL A 107 -11.42 6.82 6.33
N ALA A 108 -10.51 7.02 5.37
CA ALA A 108 -10.44 8.24 4.58
C ALA A 108 -11.75 8.52 3.82
N THR A 109 -12.33 7.49 3.20
CA THR A 109 -13.63 7.59 2.51
C THR A 109 -14.73 8.05 3.44
N ALA A 110 -14.85 7.45 4.62
CA ALA A 110 -15.88 7.83 5.59
C ALA A 110 -15.72 9.29 6.04
N ALA A 111 -14.47 9.71 6.30
CA ALA A 111 -14.17 11.08 6.70
C ALA A 111 -14.48 12.10 5.57
N MET A 112 -14.00 11.86 4.36
CA MET A 112 -14.18 12.77 3.22
C MET A 112 -15.63 12.84 2.76
N LYS A 113 -16.36 11.71 2.71
CA LYS A 113 -17.80 11.69 2.39
C LYS A 113 -18.63 12.51 3.38
N SER A 114 -18.24 12.55 4.67
CA SER A 114 -18.92 13.39 5.67
C SER A 114 -18.78 14.90 5.42
N LEU A 115 -17.82 15.28 4.56
CA LEU A 115 -17.60 16.64 4.07
C LEU A 115 -18.20 16.89 2.68
N ASN A 116 -18.98 15.93 2.15
CA ASN A 116 -19.54 15.94 0.81
C ASN A 116 -18.50 15.94 -0.31
N ILE A 117 -17.29 15.46 -0.07
CA ILE A 117 -16.27 15.30 -1.11
C ILE A 117 -16.65 14.08 -1.95
N GLN A 118 -16.73 14.25 -3.27
CA GLN A 118 -16.99 13.16 -4.20
C GLN A 118 -15.72 12.32 -4.34
N LEU A 119 -15.86 10.99 -4.19
CA LEU A 119 -14.76 10.04 -4.16
C LEU A 119 -15.06 8.80 -4.99
N ARG A 120 -14.01 8.19 -5.51
CA ARG A 120 -14.05 6.83 -6.02
C ARG A 120 -12.81 6.06 -5.57
N SER A 121 -12.96 4.76 -5.38
CA SER A 121 -11.85 3.87 -5.06
C SER A 121 -11.03 3.59 -6.31
N VAL A 122 -9.72 3.45 -6.12
CA VAL A 122 -8.77 3.10 -7.19
C VAL A 122 -8.01 1.86 -6.78
N HIS A 123 -7.90 0.93 -7.70
CA HIS A 123 -7.09 -0.27 -7.60
C HIS A 123 -5.91 -0.19 -8.55
N GLU A 124 -4.74 -0.54 -8.08
CA GLU A 124 -3.55 -0.60 -8.92
C GLU A 124 -2.82 -1.93 -8.77
N ILE A 125 -2.04 -2.26 -9.79
CA ILE A 125 -1.18 -3.44 -9.80
C ILE A 125 0.25 -2.97 -9.98
N ASN A 126 1.12 -3.39 -9.05
CA ASN A 126 2.53 -2.99 -9.02
C ASN A 126 3.41 -3.95 -9.82
N ILE A 127 4.49 -3.42 -10.39
CA ILE A 127 5.45 -4.21 -11.21
C ILE A 127 6.37 -5.09 -10.37
N HIS A 128 6.50 -4.86 -9.07
CA HIS A 128 7.38 -5.64 -8.21
C HIS A 128 6.61 -6.65 -7.35
N ILE A 129 7.15 -7.85 -7.29
CA ILE A 129 6.60 -8.99 -6.57
C ILE A 129 7.46 -9.21 -5.32
N ASN A 130 6.96 -8.84 -4.12
CA ASN A 130 7.88 -8.75 -2.99
C ASN A 130 7.51 -9.50 -1.73
N ASP A 131 6.38 -10.15 -1.67
CA ASP A 131 5.96 -10.87 -0.47
C ASP A 131 5.53 -12.28 -0.85
N PRO A 132 6.44 -13.27 -0.72
CA PRO A 132 6.11 -14.66 -0.98
C PRO A 132 5.00 -15.19 -0.07
N ASP A 133 4.93 -14.72 1.18
CA ASP A 133 3.87 -15.11 2.11
C ASP A 133 2.52 -14.52 1.70
N ARG A 134 2.51 -13.30 1.17
CA ARG A 134 1.32 -12.70 0.59
C ARG A 134 0.87 -13.49 -0.63
N GLY A 135 1.78 -13.87 -1.51
CA GLY A 135 1.49 -14.70 -2.67
C GLY A 135 0.83 -16.02 -2.31
N VAL A 136 1.32 -16.70 -1.29
CA VAL A 136 0.74 -17.96 -0.78
C VAL A 136 -0.68 -17.74 -0.23
N ARG A 137 -0.88 -16.72 0.61
CA ARG A 137 -2.20 -16.40 1.17
C ARG A 137 -3.19 -16.01 0.07
N ALA A 138 -2.77 -15.20 -0.89
CA ALA A 138 -3.61 -14.79 -2.01
C ALA A 138 -3.98 -15.97 -2.90
N ALA A 139 -3.06 -16.89 -3.18
CA ALA A 139 -3.34 -18.12 -3.93
C ALA A 139 -4.39 -19.00 -3.24
N GLN A 140 -4.32 -19.10 -1.91
CA GLN A 140 -5.32 -19.81 -1.13
C GLN A 140 -6.69 -19.13 -1.23
N MET A 141 -6.75 -17.80 -1.10
CA MET A 141 -8.00 -17.06 -1.21
C MET A 141 -8.63 -17.18 -2.61
N VAL A 142 -7.81 -17.15 -3.66
CA VAL A 142 -8.30 -17.41 -5.03
C VAL A 142 -8.86 -18.81 -5.17
N LYS A 143 -8.22 -19.82 -4.59
CA LYS A 143 -8.70 -21.21 -4.59
C LYS A 143 -10.06 -21.36 -3.86
N GLU A 144 -10.24 -20.66 -2.75
CA GLU A 144 -11.44 -20.76 -1.91
C GLU A 144 -12.60 -19.90 -2.42
N LYS A 145 -12.33 -18.74 -3.01
CA LYS A 145 -13.34 -17.71 -3.32
C LYS A 145 -13.41 -17.30 -4.80
N GLY A 146 -12.55 -17.87 -5.63
CA GLY A 146 -12.50 -17.58 -7.07
C GLY A 146 -11.53 -16.46 -7.44
N LEU A 147 -11.21 -16.36 -8.75
CA LEU A 147 -10.21 -15.45 -9.30
C LEU A 147 -10.48 -13.97 -9.00
N SER A 148 -11.74 -13.56 -9.01
CA SER A 148 -12.16 -12.18 -8.76
C SER A 148 -11.87 -11.69 -7.33
N TYR A 149 -11.60 -12.60 -6.40
CA TYR A 149 -11.33 -12.22 -5.00
C TYR A 149 -9.94 -11.62 -4.81
N SER A 150 -8.96 -12.10 -5.54
CA SER A 150 -7.60 -11.56 -5.58
C SER A 150 -6.98 -11.83 -6.95
N ALA A 151 -7.54 -11.18 -7.97
CA ALA A 151 -7.08 -11.30 -9.36
C ALA A 151 -5.58 -11.02 -9.50
N PHE A 152 -5.03 -10.24 -8.58
CA PHE A 152 -3.66 -9.73 -8.60
C PHE A 152 -2.75 -10.40 -7.58
N GLY A 153 -3.32 -11.23 -6.70
CA GLY A 153 -2.66 -11.56 -5.45
C GLY A 153 -1.69 -12.73 -5.49
N ARG A 154 -1.56 -13.47 -6.57
CA ARG A 154 -0.67 -14.64 -6.54
C ARG A 154 0.79 -14.28 -6.45
N ARG A 155 1.22 -13.29 -7.23
CA ARG A 155 2.60 -12.80 -7.28
C ARG A 155 2.71 -11.29 -7.44
N HIS A 156 1.58 -10.58 -7.63
CA HIS A 156 1.55 -9.16 -7.88
C HIS A 156 1.08 -8.41 -6.64
N ASN A 157 1.79 -7.38 -6.27
CA ASN A 157 1.34 -6.46 -5.25
C ASN A 157 0.26 -5.58 -5.84
N ASP A 158 -0.93 -5.68 -5.26
CA ASP A 158 -2.01 -4.75 -5.51
C ASP A 158 -2.10 -3.71 -4.41
N HIS A 159 -2.61 -2.54 -4.75
CA HIS A 159 -2.78 -1.45 -3.81
C HIS A 159 -4.10 -0.74 -4.06
N VAL A 160 -4.74 -0.27 -2.99
CA VAL A 160 -6.00 0.47 -3.03
C VAL A 160 -5.79 1.86 -2.46
N TRP A 161 -6.28 2.85 -3.17
CA TRP A 161 -6.28 4.25 -2.78
C TRP A 161 -7.54 4.95 -3.33
N LEU A 162 -7.60 6.26 -3.31
CA LEU A 162 -8.79 7.02 -3.66
C LEU A 162 -8.47 8.07 -4.74
N GLU A 163 -9.43 8.36 -5.58
CA GLU A 163 -9.51 9.64 -6.28
C GLU A 163 -10.60 10.51 -5.66
N LEU A 164 -10.30 11.78 -5.47
CA LEU A 164 -11.26 12.82 -5.10
C LEU A 164 -11.52 13.75 -6.27
N TYR A 165 -12.74 14.19 -6.42
CA TYR A 165 -13.10 15.21 -7.40
C TYR A 165 -12.99 16.59 -6.77
N ASP A 166 -12.17 17.47 -7.36
CA ASP A 166 -12.12 18.88 -6.99
C ASP A 166 -13.09 19.67 -7.88
N SER A 167 -14.13 20.20 -7.29
CA SER A 167 -15.22 20.89 -7.99
C SER A 167 -14.76 22.17 -8.68
N LYS A 168 -13.71 22.82 -8.16
CA LYS A 168 -13.15 24.04 -8.72
C LYS A 168 -12.26 23.74 -9.94
N ALA A 169 -11.39 22.74 -9.82
CA ALA A 169 -10.52 22.29 -10.92
C ALA A 169 -11.30 21.50 -11.97
N LYS A 170 -12.45 20.92 -11.60
CA LYS A 170 -13.24 19.97 -12.41
C LYS A 170 -12.43 18.74 -12.81
N GLU A 171 -11.62 18.24 -11.88
CA GLU A 171 -10.67 17.18 -12.13
C GLU A 171 -10.60 16.18 -10.95
N TRP A 172 -10.20 14.94 -11.25
CA TRP A 172 -9.96 13.90 -10.27
C TRP A 172 -8.50 13.89 -9.86
N PHE A 173 -8.24 13.98 -8.54
CA PHE A 173 -6.92 13.94 -7.95
C PHE A 173 -6.71 12.68 -7.10
N PRO A 174 -5.52 12.08 -7.13
CA PRO A 174 -5.21 10.94 -6.29
C PRO A 174 -5.11 11.36 -4.81
N ALA A 175 -5.56 10.47 -3.93
CA ALA A 175 -5.43 10.56 -2.49
C ALA A 175 -5.10 9.17 -1.93
N ASP A 176 -3.87 8.98 -1.47
CA ASP A 176 -3.39 7.71 -0.93
C ASP A 176 -3.15 7.81 0.58
N PRO A 177 -4.09 7.33 1.41
CA PRO A 177 -3.97 7.40 2.86
C PRO A 177 -2.83 6.57 3.44
N SER A 178 -2.38 5.53 2.73
CA SER A 178 -1.28 4.67 3.19
C SER A 178 0.06 5.39 3.11
N SER A 179 0.23 6.23 2.09
CA SER A 179 1.48 6.94 1.80
C SER A 179 1.44 8.42 2.18
N GLY A 180 0.28 8.95 2.52
CA GLY A 180 0.13 10.36 2.87
C GLY A 180 0.15 11.32 1.68
N LEU A 181 -0.07 10.81 0.47
CA LEU A 181 0.06 11.55 -0.78
C LEU A 181 -1.30 12.02 -1.29
N VAL A 182 -1.41 13.28 -1.67
CA VAL A 182 -2.61 13.87 -2.29
C VAL A 182 -2.21 14.84 -3.38
N GLY A 183 -2.83 14.68 -4.56
CA GLY A 183 -2.54 15.45 -5.76
C GLY A 183 -1.59 14.73 -6.71
N THR A 184 -1.75 14.97 -8.01
CA THR A 184 -1.10 14.20 -9.08
C THR A 184 0.42 14.27 -9.03
N GLU A 185 0.97 15.47 -8.86
CA GLU A 185 2.42 15.66 -8.82
C GLU A 185 3.05 14.98 -7.59
N GLU A 186 2.46 15.14 -6.40
CA GLU A 186 2.95 14.51 -5.17
C GLU A 186 2.84 12.99 -5.24
N TRP A 187 1.72 12.50 -5.80
CA TRP A 187 1.51 11.07 -5.99
C TRP A 187 2.56 10.47 -6.94
N LEU A 188 2.80 11.10 -8.11
CA LEU A 188 3.82 10.64 -9.05
C LEU A 188 5.22 10.66 -8.44
N LYS A 189 5.59 11.75 -7.75
CA LYS A 189 6.89 11.83 -7.06
C LYS A 189 7.05 10.77 -5.97
N GLY A 190 5.98 10.47 -5.25
CA GLY A 190 6.00 9.47 -4.18
C GLY A 190 5.93 8.03 -4.68
N ARG A 191 5.15 7.78 -5.74
CA ARG A 191 4.84 6.43 -6.25
C ARG A 191 5.77 5.96 -7.37
N VAL A 192 6.23 6.88 -8.19
CA VAL A 192 7.13 6.58 -9.31
C VAL A 192 8.56 7.07 -9.05
N TRP A 193 8.74 8.05 -8.20
CA TRP A 193 9.95 8.68 -7.66
C TRP A 193 11.21 8.75 -8.56
N PHE A 194 11.03 9.14 -9.78
CA PHE A 194 12.15 9.53 -10.62
C PHE A 194 12.85 10.77 -10.03
N GLY A 195 14.02 10.58 -9.47
CA GLY A 195 14.91 11.65 -9.00
C GLY A 195 14.70 12.12 -7.56
N LYS A 196 13.63 11.78 -6.84
CA LYS A 196 13.48 12.14 -5.43
C LYS A 196 12.74 11.08 -4.65
N ARG A 197 13.42 10.49 -3.69
CA ARG A 197 12.79 9.54 -2.76
C ARG A 197 11.87 10.28 -1.79
N VAL A 198 10.59 9.91 -1.74
CA VAL A 198 9.68 10.26 -0.66
C VAL A 198 9.78 9.15 0.38
N THR A 199 10.05 9.50 1.64
CA THR A 199 10.02 8.51 2.73
C THR A 199 8.58 8.15 2.99
N LEU A 200 8.18 6.97 2.56
CA LEU A 200 6.88 6.40 2.86
C LEU A 200 7.02 5.53 4.12
N ASN A 201 6.07 5.64 5.04
CA ASN A 201 6.03 4.80 6.23
C ASN A 201 5.79 3.34 5.81
N PRO A 202 6.40 2.39 6.38
CA PRO A 202 7.18 1.18 6.05
C PRO A 202 6.78 0.43 4.77
N ILE A 203 6.26 1.10 3.78
CA ILE A 203 6.01 0.52 2.47
C ILE A 203 7.37 0.29 1.82
N THR A 204 7.66 -0.95 1.50
CA THR A 204 8.88 -1.31 0.78
C THR A 204 8.88 -0.65 -0.60
N ASN A 205 10.04 -0.29 -1.08
CA ASN A 205 10.23 0.35 -2.39
C ASN A 205 9.49 -0.33 -3.54
N ASP A 206 9.27 -1.60 -3.39
CA ASP A 206 8.80 -2.53 -4.41
C ASP A 206 7.28 -2.56 -4.56
N MET A 207 6.53 -1.99 -3.60
CA MET A 207 5.07 -1.87 -3.66
C MET A 207 4.60 -0.58 -4.35
N ILE A 208 5.52 0.22 -4.91
CA ILE A 208 5.25 1.62 -5.21
C ILE A 208 4.92 1.86 -6.68
N VAL A 209 5.46 1.09 -7.61
CA VAL A 209 5.37 1.38 -9.04
C VAL A 209 4.29 0.55 -9.72
N PRO A 210 3.15 1.15 -10.07
CA PRO A 210 2.09 0.44 -10.77
C PRO A 210 2.38 0.33 -12.28
N PHE A 211 1.80 -0.69 -12.91
CA PHE A 211 1.68 -0.78 -14.37
C PHE A 211 0.22 -0.72 -14.85
N ALA A 212 -0.73 -0.83 -13.93
CA ALA A 212 -2.15 -0.74 -14.24
C ALA A 212 -2.90 -0.05 -13.11
N ILE A 213 -3.79 0.87 -13.45
CA ILE A 213 -4.55 1.71 -12.50
C ILE A 213 -5.99 1.80 -12.99
N PHE A 214 -6.94 1.36 -12.14
CA PHE A 214 -8.36 1.36 -12.45
C PHE A 214 -9.17 2.01 -11.35
N ALA A 215 -10.00 2.97 -11.71
CA ALA A 215 -10.95 3.56 -10.78
C ALA A 215 -12.30 2.82 -10.86
N MET A 216 -13.00 2.81 -9.73
CA MET A 216 -14.32 2.23 -9.58
C MET A 216 -15.36 3.14 -10.25
N ASP A 217 -16.24 2.54 -11.04
CA ASP A 217 -17.40 3.21 -11.61
C ASP A 217 -18.59 3.26 -10.63
N ASP A 218 -19.68 3.90 -11.04
CA ASP A 218 -20.88 4.06 -10.22
C ASP A 218 -21.58 2.71 -9.93
N SER A 219 -21.26 1.65 -10.68
CA SER A 219 -21.78 0.28 -10.43
C SER A 219 -20.94 -0.48 -9.38
N GLY A 220 -19.86 0.12 -8.88
CA GLY A 220 -18.96 -0.49 -7.92
C GLY A 220 -17.92 -1.42 -8.55
N LYS A 221 -17.67 -1.32 -9.86
CA LYS A 221 -16.68 -2.12 -10.58
C LYS A 221 -15.48 -1.27 -10.99
N TYR A 222 -14.29 -1.85 -10.99
CA TYR A 222 -13.06 -1.20 -11.45
C TYR A 222 -12.95 -1.26 -12.97
N THR A 223 -13.67 -0.37 -13.66
CA THR A 223 -13.78 -0.37 -15.14
C THR A 223 -13.21 0.90 -15.77
N ILE A 224 -12.94 1.95 -14.99
CA ILE A 224 -12.41 3.21 -15.50
C ILE A 224 -10.88 3.11 -15.52
N ASP A 225 -10.30 2.87 -16.71
CA ASP A 225 -8.84 2.83 -16.87
C ASP A 225 -8.23 4.23 -16.67
N ARG A 226 -7.35 4.32 -15.69
CA ARG A 226 -6.58 5.53 -15.35
C ARG A 226 -5.09 5.37 -15.65
N THR A 227 -4.69 4.21 -16.14
CA THR A 227 -3.28 3.86 -16.38
C THR A 227 -2.61 4.88 -17.27
N ARG A 228 -3.17 5.12 -18.45
CA ARG A 228 -2.60 6.08 -19.39
C ARG A 228 -2.51 7.48 -18.81
N HIS A 229 -3.57 7.94 -18.10
CA HIS A 229 -3.58 9.25 -17.48
C HIS A 229 -2.40 9.46 -16.54
N TYR A 230 -2.15 8.51 -15.61
CA TYR A 230 -1.08 8.67 -14.62
C TYR A 230 0.30 8.31 -15.17
N LEU A 231 0.42 7.15 -15.83
CA LEU A 231 1.72 6.57 -16.16
C LEU A 231 2.26 7.01 -17.54
N VAL A 232 1.46 7.70 -18.33
CA VAL A 232 1.86 8.24 -19.61
C VAL A 232 1.69 9.76 -19.62
N ASP A 233 0.45 10.25 -19.53
CA ASP A 233 0.16 11.66 -19.80
C ASP A 233 0.70 12.59 -18.68
N GLU A 234 0.37 12.33 -17.43
CA GLU A 234 0.86 13.12 -16.29
C GLU A 234 2.35 12.84 -15.99
N PHE A 235 2.77 11.60 -16.16
CA PHE A 235 4.16 11.21 -16.04
C PHE A 235 5.04 11.94 -17.08
N ASP A 236 4.63 12.01 -18.33
CA ASP A 236 5.32 12.74 -19.38
C ASP A 236 5.41 14.24 -19.07
N LYS A 237 4.32 14.86 -18.62
CA LYS A 237 4.32 16.28 -18.21
C LYS A 237 5.39 16.55 -17.14
N LEU A 238 5.51 15.66 -16.17
CA LEU A 238 6.42 15.85 -15.03
C LEU A 238 7.88 15.54 -15.39
N TYR A 239 8.13 14.55 -16.24
CA TYR A 239 9.47 13.99 -16.45
C TYR A 239 10.02 14.11 -17.87
N ARG A 240 9.25 14.63 -18.85
CA ARG A 240 9.66 14.73 -20.26
C ARG A 240 11.07 15.31 -20.43
N GLY A 241 11.34 16.44 -19.85
CA GLY A 241 12.65 17.11 -19.98
C GLY A 241 13.84 16.30 -19.49
N LYS A 242 13.60 15.20 -18.76
CA LYS A 242 14.64 14.30 -18.24
C LYS A 242 14.70 12.97 -18.98
N LEU A 243 13.55 12.46 -19.45
CA LEU A 243 13.40 11.09 -19.91
C LEU A 243 13.16 10.93 -21.42
N ASP A 244 12.77 11.98 -22.12
CA ASP A 244 12.45 11.95 -23.55
C ASP A 244 13.59 11.45 -24.45
N LYS A 245 14.84 11.60 -23.99
CA LYS A 245 16.05 11.12 -24.66
C LYS A 245 16.40 9.68 -24.33
N SER A 246 15.72 9.07 -23.37
CA SER A 246 15.99 7.67 -23.01
C SER A 246 15.42 6.74 -24.07
N PRO A 247 16.24 5.82 -24.60
CA PRO A 247 15.77 4.85 -25.62
C PRO A 247 14.65 3.95 -25.09
N VAL A 248 14.63 3.69 -23.77
CA VAL A 248 13.65 2.81 -23.13
C VAL A 248 12.34 3.53 -22.77
N TRP A 249 12.21 4.83 -23.04
CA TRP A 249 10.95 5.56 -22.78
C TRP A 249 9.77 4.99 -23.59
N LYS A 250 10.02 4.62 -24.86
CA LYS A 250 9.02 3.98 -25.71
C LYS A 250 8.65 2.59 -25.21
N ASP A 251 9.63 1.86 -24.70
CA ASP A 251 9.43 0.51 -24.15
C ASP A 251 8.57 0.57 -22.90
N TRP A 252 8.77 1.57 -22.03
CA TRP A 252 7.90 1.84 -20.90
C TRP A 252 6.45 2.04 -21.32
N ILE A 253 6.20 2.97 -22.25
CA ILE A 253 4.85 3.26 -22.74
C ILE A 253 4.19 2.02 -23.36
N SER A 254 4.93 1.29 -24.19
CA SER A 254 4.43 0.09 -24.85
C SER A 254 4.13 -1.02 -23.85
N GLY A 255 5.03 -1.25 -22.89
CA GLY A 255 4.87 -2.25 -21.85
C GLY A 255 3.68 -1.95 -20.91
N VAL A 256 3.57 -0.72 -20.46
CA VAL A 256 2.42 -0.27 -19.66
C VAL A 256 1.10 -0.45 -20.42
N THR A 257 1.04 -0.03 -21.67
CA THR A 257 -0.15 -0.17 -22.52
C THR A 257 -0.53 -1.64 -22.68
N PHE A 258 0.44 -2.48 -23.05
CA PHE A 258 0.22 -3.92 -23.24
C PHE A 258 -0.30 -4.61 -21.97
N LEU A 259 0.32 -4.35 -20.83
CA LEU A 259 -0.02 -5.01 -19.58
C LEU A 259 -1.34 -4.48 -18.98
N SER A 260 -1.63 -3.18 -19.11
CA SER A 260 -2.89 -2.62 -18.61
C SER A 260 -4.13 -3.23 -19.28
N GLU A 261 -4.04 -3.51 -20.60
CA GLU A 261 -5.13 -4.19 -21.33
C GLU A 261 -5.40 -5.60 -20.78
N ARG A 262 -4.36 -6.34 -20.32
CA ARG A 262 -4.50 -7.67 -19.71
C ARG A 262 -5.00 -7.56 -18.28
N ALA A 263 -4.64 -6.52 -17.59
CA ALA A 263 -5.11 -6.26 -16.24
C ALA A 263 -6.63 -6.04 -16.17
N VAL A 264 -7.26 -5.48 -17.20
CA VAL A 264 -8.75 -5.41 -17.30
C VAL A 264 -9.36 -6.81 -17.20
N GLY A 265 -8.84 -7.76 -17.96
CA GLY A 265 -9.29 -9.15 -17.92
C GLY A 265 -9.04 -9.81 -16.55
N ALA A 266 -7.91 -9.48 -15.91
CA ALA A 266 -7.61 -9.99 -14.57
C ALA A 266 -8.58 -9.45 -13.51
N LEU A 267 -8.95 -8.18 -13.56
CA LEU A 267 -9.98 -7.58 -12.72
C LEU A 267 -11.36 -8.21 -12.94
N ALA A 268 -11.68 -8.55 -14.17
CA ALA A 268 -12.90 -9.26 -14.53
C ALA A 268 -12.87 -10.76 -14.20
N GLY A 269 -11.72 -11.30 -13.78
CA GLY A 269 -11.54 -12.73 -13.51
C GLY A 269 -11.43 -13.61 -14.75
N THR A 270 -11.14 -13.03 -15.91
CA THR A 270 -11.05 -13.73 -17.22
C THR A 270 -9.62 -13.96 -17.69
N THR A 271 -8.65 -13.28 -17.09
CA THR A 271 -7.20 -13.38 -17.43
C THR A 271 -6.39 -13.67 -16.18
N ASN A 272 -5.36 -14.52 -16.31
CA ASN A 272 -4.38 -14.75 -15.25
C ASN A 272 -3.12 -13.93 -15.57
N LEU A 273 -2.77 -12.97 -14.72
CA LEU A 273 -1.55 -12.16 -14.91
C LEU A 273 -0.25 -12.95 -14.78
N GLN A 274 -0.28 -14.14 -14.17
CA GLN A 274 0.88 -15.03 -14.15
C GLN A 274 1.35 -15.45 -15.55
N ASP A 275 0.43 -15.51 -16.50
CA ASP A 275 0.76 -15.84 -17.89
C ASP A 275 1.62 -14.74 -18.56
N TYR A 276 1.73 -13.58 -17.93
CA TYR A 276 2.47 -12.40 -18.39
C TYR A 276 3.64 -12.03 -17.46
N GLU A 277 4.10 -12.96 -16.63
CA GLU A 277 5.17 -12.70 -15.64
C GLU A 277 6.43 -12.16 -16.31
N SER A 278 6.86 -12.75 -17.43
CA SER A 278 8.04 -12.29 -18.17
C SER A 278 7.91 -10.87 -18.72
N GLN A 279 6.72 -10.45 -19.12
CA GLN A 279 6.46 -9.09 -19.58
C GLN A 279 6.43 -8.10 -18.43
N ILE A 280 5.95 -8.50 -17.25
CA ILE A 280 5.98 -7.69 -16.05
C ILE A 280 7.42 -7.51 -15.56
N ASP A 281 8.23 -8.57 -15.58
CA ASP A 281 9.66 -8.49 -15.23
C ASP A 281 10.42 -7.58 -16.20
N SER A 282 10.17 -7.71 -17.51
CA SER A 282 10.76 -6.83 -18.53
C SER A 282 10.36 -5.36 -18.32
N LEU A 283 9.11 -5.10 -17.91
CA LEU A 283 8.68 -3.74 -17.57
C LEU A 283 9.38 -3.22 -16.32
N ALA A 284 9.63 -4.07 -15.32
CA ALA A 284 10.38 -3.70 -14.12
C ALA A 284 11.84 -3.33 -14.46
N GLU A 285 12.50 -4.08 -15.33
CA GLU A 285 13.84 -3.75 -15.82
C GLU A 285 13.87 -2.43 -16.62
N THR A 286 12.85 -2.20 -17.44
CA THR A 286 12.66 -0.93 -18.17
C THR A 286 12.53 0.24 -17.18
N TYR A 287 11.71 0.06 -16.13
CA TYR A 287 11.56 1.06 -15.09
C TYR A 287 12.88 1.37 -14.37
N ASP A 288 13.63 0.34 -13.98
CA ASP A 288 14.92 0.52 -13.30
C ASP A 288 15.93 1.27 -14.21
N THR A 289 15.91 1.01 -15.50
CA THR A 289 16.72 1.74 -16.49
C THR A 289 16.32 3.22 -16.55
N LEU A 290 15.03 3.53 -16.62
CA LEU A 290 14.53 4.91 -16.59
C LEU A 290 14.89 5.61 -15.29
N LYS A 291 14.78 4.93 -14.16
CA LYS A 291 15.13 5.44 -12.83
C LYS A 291 16.62 5.80 -12.72
N HIS A 292 17.50 5.04 -13.37
CA HIS A 292 18.92 5.38 -13.43
C HIS A 292 19.19 6.57 -14.35
N ALA A 293 18.48 6.68 -15.46
CA ALA A 293 18.61 7.80 -16.39
C ALA A 293 18.06 9.13 -15.85
N ALA A 294 17.16 9.07 -14.86
CA ALA A 294 16.53 10.25 -14.25
C ALA A 294 17.36 10.86 -13.09
N LYS A 295 18.42 10.17 -12.62
CA LYS A 295 19.34 10.65 -11.57
C LYS A 295 20.39 11.58 -12.15
#